data_d71bc25597a2abce2cc85f4fb3522932
#
_entry.id   d71bc25597a2abce2cc85f4fb3522932
#
_cell.length_a   1.000
_cell.length_b   1.000
_cell.length_c   1.000
_cell.angle_alpha   90.00
_cell.angle_beta   90.00
_cell.angle_gamma   90.00
#
_symmetry.space_group_name_H-M   'P 1'
#
loop_
_entity.id
_entity.type
_entity.pdbx_description
1 polymer ?
#
loop_
_entity_poly.entity_id
_entity_poly.type
_entity_poly.pdbx_seq_one_letter_code
_entity_poly.pdbx_strand_id
1 'polypeptide(L)'
;MIIKNGLVWEESGSFRKKELVVDTTTHRIAETAEDDTVFDAEGLYVIPGLVDVHIHGARGHDFSDGNSKGLAEIAQYLHSCGVTSFCPTSMTLPEEQLTAAFATINDVPDAAGYAHIAGIHMEGPYLSPEKKGAQKASYLHAPDAAMFRRLSAASGNMIRIITIAPELPGSDAFIREFKDTVAISLGHSTASYEIAENAFAAGANHVTHLFNAMPPLHHRDPGIIGAAADCPHAMAEIICDGIHIHPSVIRNAFRMFGNDRMILISDAMRATGMEDGEYELGGQPVIKKGRLATLKDGTIAGSATNLFDCMKNAVQFGIPLGVAVKAATCNPAKSIECSQEIGTLAVGARADILLLDQDLNIVKIL
;
A
#
# COMPACT_ATOMS: atom_id res chain seq x y z
N MET A 1 28.27 -1.97 -9.78
CA MET A 1 28.38 -2.91 -8.63
C MET A 1 27.75 -4.25 -9.02
N ILE A 2 28.34 -5.37 -8.59
CA ILE A 2 27.77 -6.72 -8.84
C ILE A 2 27.45 -7.38 -7.50
N ILE A 3 26.21 -7.82 -7.32
CA ILE A 3 25.76 -8.64 -6.18
C ILE A 3 25.86 -10.10 -6.59
N LYS A 4 26.72 -10.89 -5.89
CA LYS A 4 27.02 -12.29 -6.21
C LYS A 4 26.52 -13.22 -5.12
N ASN A 5 26.39 -14.51 -5.48
CA ASN A 5 26.09 -15.62 -4.58
C ASN A 5 24.73 -15.58 -3.85
N GLY A 6 23.96 -14.50 -3.96
CA GLY A 6 22.67 -14.35 -3.31
C GLY A 6 21.56 -15.20 -3.92
N LEU A 7 20.54 -15.50 -3.11
CA LEU A 7 19.27 -16.07 -3.55
C LEU A 7 18.37 -14.93 -4.05
N VAL A 8 18.43 -14.66 -5.35
CA VAL A 8 17.69 -13.57 -6.00
C VAL A 8 16.26 -14.01 -6.25
N TRP A 9 15.30 -13.21 -5.80
CA TRP A 9 13.88 -13.41 -6.03
C TRP A 9 13.51 -13.20 -7.50
N GLU A 10 12.58 -14.00 -7.99
CA GLU A 10 11.99 -13.91 -9.33
C GLU A 10 10.48 -13.74 -9.24
N GLU A 11 9.87 -13.09 -10.22
CA GLU A 11 8.41 -12.80 -10.23
C GLU A 11 7.52 -14.05 -10.16
N SER A 12 8.06 -15.20 -10.50
CA SER A 12 7.40 -16.51 -10.29
C SER A 12 7.17 -16.86 -8.81
N GLY A 13 7.79 -16.10 -7.88
CA GLY A 13 7.81 -16.38 -6.45
C GLY A 13 8.90 -17.37 -6.04
N SER A 14 9.81 -17.70 -6.95
CA SER A 14 10.97 -18.57 -6.67
C SER A 14 12.21 -17.73 -6.34
N PHE A 15 13.21 -18.42 -5.77
CA PHE A 15 14.53 -17.85 -5.54
C PHE A 15 15.57 -18.63 -6.34
N ARG A 16 16.49 -17.92 -6.97
CA ARG A 16 17.56 -18.52 -7.75
C ARG A 16 18.90 -17.89 -7.40
N LYS A 17 19.94 -18.71 -7.27
CA LYS A 17 21.32 -18.23 -7.14
C LYS A 17 21.77 -17.67 -8.48
N LYS A 18 21.89 -16.35 -8.58
CA LYS A 18 22.35 -15.63 -9.77
C LYS A 18 23.02 -14.31 -9.38
N GLU A 19 23.77 -13.73 -10.31
CA GLU A 19 24.31 -12.38 -10.16
C GLU A 19 23.22 -11.35 -10.48
N LEU A 20 23.26 -10.22 -9.78
CA LEU A 20 22.47 -9.02 -10.06
C LEU A 20 23.43 -7.84 -10.22
N VAL A 21 23.27 -7.11 -11.31
CA VAL A 21 24.14 -5.97 -11.62
C VAL A 21 23.40 -4.66 -11.36
N VAL A 22 24.07 -3.73 -10.70
CA VAL A 22 23.57 -2.38 -10.40
C VAL A 22 24.51 -1.37 -11.03
N ASP A 23 23.97 -0.50 -11.85
CA ASP A 23 24.63 0.72 -12.27
C ASP A 23 24.55 1.76 -11.12
N THR A 24 25.68 2.02 -10.50
CA THR A 24 25.78 2.89 -9.32
C THR A 24 25.67 4.38 -9.69
N THR A 25 25.82 4.72 -10.97
CA THR A 25 25.68 6.09 -11.46
C THR A 25 24.23 6.48 -11.68
N THR A 26 23.45 5.57 -12.29
CA THR A 26 22.03 5.79 -12.57
C THR A 26 21.11 5.23 -11.49
N HIS A 27 21.63 4.45 -10.53
CA HIS A 27 20.88 3.71 -9.53
C HIS A 27 19.81 2.80 -10.15
N ARG A 28 20.19 2.06 -11.21
CA ARG A 28 19.29 1.14 -11.91
C ARG A 28 19.88 -0.26 -11.99
N ILE A 29 19.01 -1.25 -12.10
CA ILE A 29 19.39 -2.62 -12.46
C ILE A 29 19.92 -2.60 -13.89
N ALA A 30 21.09 -3.21 -14.13
CA ALA A 30 21.80 -3.19 -15.41
C ALA A 30 22.11 -4.60 -15.92
N GLU A 31 22.44 -4.73 -17.19
CA GLU A 31 22.95 -6.00 -17.77
C GLU A 31 24.46 -6.18 -17.50
N THR A 32 25.21 -5.08 -17.47
CA THR A 32 26.67 -5.08 -17.30
C THR A 32 27.08 -4.06 -16.24
N ALA A 33 28.11 -4.40 -15.47
CA ALA A 33 28.71 -3.47 -14.50
C ALA A 33 29.70 -2.56 -15.18
N GLU A 34 29.69 -1.28 -14.83
CA GLU A 34 30.69 -0.30 -15.23
C GLU A 34 31.90 -0.27 -14.27
N ASP A 35 31.72 -0.78 -13.06
CA ASP A 35 32.75 -0.88 -12.02
C ASP A 35 32.92 -2.33 -11.53
N ASP A 36 34.08 -2.63 -10.92
CA ASP A 36 34.44 -3.94 -10.37
C ASP A 36 33.98 -4.12 -8.91
N THR A 37 33.13 -3.23 -8.38
CA THR A 37 32.63 -3.34 -7.00
C THR A 37 31.76 -4.57 -6.87
N VAL A 38 32.14 -5.49 -5.97
CA VAL A 38 31.44 -6.74 -5.72
C VAL A 38 30.88 -6.73 -4.29
N PHE A 39 29.59 -7.05 -4.15
CA PHE A 39 28.97 -7.39 -2.90
C PHE A 39 28.68 -8.90 -2.86
N ASP A 40 29.30 -9.60 -1.91
CA ASP A 40 29.03 -11.04 -1.71
C ASP A 40 27.79 -11.21 -0.83
N ALA A 41 26.72 -11.71 -1.42
CA ALA A 41 25.42 -11.97 -0.78
C ALA A 41 25.24 -13.46 -0.45
N GLU A 42 26.32 -14.22 -0.21
CA GLU A 42 26.20 -15.63 0.13
C GLU A 42 25.35 -15.81 1.38
N GLY A 43 24.37 -16.73 1.31
CA GLY A 43 23.42 -16.99 2.40
C GLY A 43 22.30 -15.95 2.55
N LEU A 44 22.27 -14.91 1.72
CA LEU A 44 21.23 -13.88 1.78
C LEU A 44 20.17 -14.07 0.70
N TYR A 45 18.94 -13.69 1.04
CA TYR A 45 17.90 -13.40 0.05
C TYR A 45 18.10 -12.00 -0.51
N VAL A 46 17.94 -11.86 -1.82
CA VAL A 46 18.01 -10.59 -2.55
C VAL A 46 16.62 -10.35 -3.14
N ILE A 47 15.89 -9.38 -2.61
CA ILE A 47 14.51 -9.08 -3.01
C ILE A 47 14.39 -7.62 -3.46
N PRO A 48 13.36 -7.27 -4.25
CA PRO A 48 13.05 -5.86 -4.52
C PRO A 48 12.74 -5.11 -3.24
N GLY A 49 12.96 -3.81 -3.22
CA GLY A 49 12.43 -2.94 -2.18
C GLY A 49 10.91 -3.03 -2.08
N LEU A 50 10.38 -2.93 -0.86
CA LEU A 50 8.94 -3.03 -0.62
C LEU A 50 8.21 -1.79 -1.11
N VAL A 51 6.97 -1.99 -1.56
CA VAL A 51 6.07 -0.94 -2.09
C VAL A 51 4.80 -0.91 -1.25
N ASP A 52 4.59 0.17 -0.48
CA ASP A 52 3.42 0.35 0.37
C ASP A 52 2.42 1.32 -0.28
N VAL A 53 1.32 0.80 -0.81
CA VAL A 53 0.33 1.61 -1.53
C VAL A 53 -0.79 2.14 -0.63
N HIS A 54 -0.73 1.85 0.69
CA HIS A 54 -1.72 2.33 1.64
C HIS A 54 -1.07 2.59 3.01
N ILE A 55 -0.73 3.85 3.27
CA ILE A 55 -0.12 4.31 4.52
C ILE A 55 -0.47 5.77 4.80
N HIS A 56 -1.05 6.06 5.96
CA HIS A 56 -1.41 7.42 6.39
C HIS A 56 -0.23 8.16 7.02
N GLY A 57 0.58 7.45 7.81
CA GLY A 57 1.66 8.11 8.52
C GLY A 57 2.57 7.20 9.35
N ALA A 58 3.59 7.81 9.95
CA ALA A 58 4.52 7.20 10.89
C ALA A 58 5.26 8.30 11.68
N ARG A 59 5.95 7.94 12.77
CA ARG A 59 6.85 8.81 13.52
C ARG A 59 6.21 10.10 14.03
N GLY A 60 4.91 10.07 14.35
CA GLY A 60 4.15 11.22 14.84
C GLY A 60 3.53 12.11 13.75
N HIS A 61 3.80 11.83 12.48
CA HIS A 61 3.32 12.58 11.32
C HIS A 61 2.28 11.82 10.52
N ASP A 62 1.41 12.57 9.85
CA ASP A 62 0.38 12.05 8.94
C ASP A 62 0.44 12.83 7.62
N PHE A 63 0.25 12.16 6.50
CA PHE A 63 0.22 12.83 5.20
C PHE A 63 -0.83 13.93 5.14
N SER A 64 -1.97 13.71 5.80
CA SER A 64 -3.08 14.65 5.87
C SER A 64 -2.78 15.93 6.68
N ASP A 65 -1.65 15.98 7.39
CA ASP A 65 -1.21 17.20 8.10
C ASP A 65 -0.79 18.32 7.10
N GLY A 66 -0.55 18.01 5.83
CA GLY A 66 -0.05 18.97 4.85
C GLY A 66 1.32 19.54 5.20
N ASN A 67 2.18 18.72 5.83
CA ASN A 67 3.50 19.10 6.31
C ASN A 67 4.60 18.34 5.56
N SER A 68 5.30 19.01 4.64
CA SER A 68 6.35 18.39 3.82
C SER A 68 7.52 17.85 4.64
N LYS A 69 7.89 18.47 5.76
CA LYS A 69 8.94 17.94 6.65
C LYS A 69 8.50 16.66 7.32
N GLY A 70 7.26 16.60 7.82
CA GLY A 70 6.68 15.39 8.38
C GLY A 70 6.59 14.26 7.37
N LEU A 71 6.20 14.55 6.12
CA LEU A 71 6.18 13.57 5.04
C LEU A 71 7.59 13.07 4.69
N ALA A 72 8.60 13.92 4.72
CA ALA A 72 9.99 13.52 4.54
C ALA A 72 10.47 12.59 5.68
N GLU A 73 10.09 12.86 6.94
CA GLU A 73 10.40 11.97 8.07
C GLU A 73 9.69 10.62 7.95
N ILE A 74 8.44 10.58 7.46
CA ILE A 74 7.76 9.33 7.11
C ILE A 74 8.57 8.57 6.05
N ALA A 75 8.99 9.21 4.96
CA ALA A 75 9.76 8.58 3.89
C ALA A 75 11.11 8.02 4.38
N GLN A 76 11.81 8.72 5.27
CA GLN A 76 13.04 8.22 5.90
C GLN A 76 12.78 6.99 6.78
N TYR A 77 11.74 7.03 7.60
CA TYR A 77 11.38 5.89 8.44
C TYR A 77 11.03 4.66 7.59
N LEU A 78 10.22 4.84 6.55
CA LEU A 78 9.83 3.77 5.64
C LEU A 78 11.04 3.14 4.98
N HIS A 79 11.96 3.95 4.44
CA HIS A 79 13.20 3.45 3.88
C HIS A 79 13.98 2.62 4.90
N SER A 80 14.13 3.08 6.14
CA SER A 80 14.83 2.34 7.21
C SER A 80 14.18 0.99 7.54
N CYS A 81 12.90 0.80 7.22
CA CYS A 81 12.14 -0.44 7.35
C CYS A 81 12.10 -1.26 6.06
N GLY A 82 12.88 -0.91 5.02
CA GLY A 82 12.91 -1.64 3.75
C GLY A 82 11.76 -1.32 2.79
N VAL A 83 10.91 -0.35 3.10
CA VAL A 83 9.92 0.19 2.16
C VAL A 83 10.61 1.26 1.34
N THR A 84 10.89 0.97 0.07
CA THR A 84 11.64 1.89 -0.81
C THR A 84 10.75 2.75 -1.67
N SER A 85 9.46 2.38 -1.81
CA SER A 85 8.46 3.17 -2.51
C SER A 85 7.13 3.13 -1.77
N PHE A 86 6.35 4.22 -1.82
CA PHE A 86 5.05 4.26 -1.16
C PHE A 86 4.08 5.24 -1.80
N CYS A 87 2.78 5.05 -1.51
CA CYS A 87 1.74 6.01 -1.79
C CYS A 87 1.23 6.59 -0.46
N PRO A 88 1.63 7.81 -0.07
CA PRO A 88 1.01 8.47 1.08
C PRO A 88 -0.50 8.54 0.88
N THR A 89 -1.24 8.16 1.92
CA THR A 89 -2.70 8.00 1.88
C THR A 89 -3.39 9.08 2.67
N SER A 90 -4.32 9.81 2.03
CA SER A 90 -5.06 10.86 2.70
C SER A 90 -6.22 10.31 3.51
N MET A 91 -6.50 10.93 4.65
CA MET A 91 -7.78 10.81 5.34
C MET A 91 -8.87 11.61 4.63
N THR A 92 -10.14 11.36 4.97
CA THR A 92 -11.27 12.19 4.54
C THR A 92 -11.20 13.58 5.19
N LEU A 93 -10.93 14.60 4.39
CA LEU A 93 -10.76 15.98 4.80
C LEU A 93 -11.49 16.94 3.84
N PRO A 94 -11.71 18.21 4.22
CA PRO A 94 -12.13 19.25 3.28
C PRO A 94 -11.18 19.42 2.10
N GLU A 95 -11.69 19.78 0.93
CA GLU A 95 -10.91 19.92 -0.30
C GLU A 95 -9.67 20.81 -0.16
N GLU A 96 -9.79 21.94 0.58
CA GLU A 96 -8.67 22.86 0.83
C GLU A 96 -7.51 22.15 1.55
N GLN A 97 -7.81 21.33 2.56
CA GLN A 97 -6.80 20.58 3.31
C GLN A 97 -6.19 19.45 2.46
N LEU A 98 -7.00 18.74 1.68
CA LEU A 98 -6.52 17.74 0.74
C LEU A 98 -5.59 18.37 -0.31
N THR A 99 -5.96 19.53 -0.85
CA THR A 99 -5.12 20.26 -1.81
C THR A 99 -3.76 20.63 -1.20
N ALA A 100 -3.74 21.14 0.04
CA ALA A 100 -2.51 21.46 0.74
C ALA A 100 -1.65 20.21 1.00
N ALA A 101 -2.26 19.10 1.45
CA ALA A 101 -1.56 17.85 1.69
C ALA A 101 -0.96 17.28 0.39
N PHE A 102 -1.73 17.25 -0.71
CA PHE A 102 -1.28 16.68 -1.98
C PHE A 102 -0.14 17.49 -2.63
N ALA A 103 -0.07 18.78 -2.39
CA ALA A 103 1.03 19.62 -2.88
C ALA A 103 2.37 19.28 -2.21
N THR A 104 2.37 18.72 -0.97
CA THR A 104 3.61 18.45 -0.21
C THR A 104 4.49 17.36 -0.80
N ILE A 105 3.94 16.49 -1.66
CA ILE A 105 4.72 15.39 -2.26
C ILE A 105 5.92 15.89 -3.09
N ASN A 106 5.80 17.08 -3.67
CA ASN A 106 6.86 17.67 -4.50
C ASN A 106 8.07 18.17 -3.70
N ASP A 107 7.91 18.31 -2.37
CA ASP A 107 8.94 18.81 -1.48
C ASP A 107 9.77 17.69 -0.82
N VAL A 108 9.36 16.42 -0.99
CA VAL A 108 10.08 15.27 -0.42
C VAL A 108 11.24 14.90 -1.34
N PRO A 109 12.47 14.76 -0.80
CA PRO A 109 13.62 14.37 -1.62
C PRO A 109 13.47 12.97 -2.23
N ASP A 110 13.68 12.83 -3.53
CA ASP A 110 13.93 11.53 -4.18
C ASP A 110 15.45 11.26 -4.14
N ALA A 111 15.93 10.81 -2.98
CA ALA A 111 17.34 10.66 -2.69
C ALA A 111 17.59 9.44 -1.79
N ALA A 112 18.85 9.01 -1.73
CA ALA A 112 19.26 7.90 -0.86
C ALA A 112 18.84 8.14 0.59
N GLY A 113 18.27 7.12 1.23
CA GLY A 113 17.76 7.17 2.59
C GLY A 113 16.29 7.62 2.71
N TYR A 114 15.63 7.92 1.60
CA TYR A 114 14.21 8.21 1.53
C TYR A 114 13.47 7.16 0.71
N ALA A 115 12.28 6.76 1.13
CA ALA A 115 11.37 6.01 0.28
C ALA A 115 10.81 6.94 -0.82
N HIS A 116 10.80 6.48 -2.05
CA HIS A 116 10.26 7.18 -3.21
C HIS A 116 8.74 7.30 -3.13
N ILE A 117 8.18 8.48 -3.41
CA ILE A 117 6.73 8.68 -3.52
C ILE A 117 6.29 8.23 -4.92
N ALA A 118 5.67 7.05 -5.01
CA ALA A 118 5.21 6.46 -6.27
C ALA A 118 3.86 7.01 -6.75
N GLY A 119 3.13 7.69 -5.88
CA GLY A 119 1.82 8.28 -6.14
C GLY A 119 1.13 8.65 -4.85
N ILE A 120 -0.16 8.98 -4.92
CA ILE A 120 -1.04 9.24 -3.78
C ILE A 120 -2.16 8.21 -3.80
N HIS A 121 -2.53 7.71 -2.63
CA HIS A 121 -3.79 7.01 -2.41
C HIS A 121 -4.78 7.98 -1.76
N MET A 122 -5.85 8.33 -2.46
CA MET A 122 -6.93 9.17 -1.94
C MET A 122 -7.99 8.28 -1.29
N GLU A 123 -7.96 8.14 0.06
CA GLU A 123 -8.94 7.35 0.79
C GLU A 123 -10.11 8.23 1.27
N GLY A 124 -11.16 8.23 0.48
CA GLY A 124 -12.29 9.14 0.67
C GLY A 124 -12.05 10.51 -0.02
N PRO A 125 -13.01 11.42 0.09
CA PRO A 125 -14.20 11.45 0.97
C PRO A 125 -15.44 10.68 0.46
N TYR A 126 -15.34 9.90 -0.59
CA TYR A 126 -16.46 9.24 -1.27
C TYR A 126 -16.80 7.88 -0.62
N LEU A 127 -16.97 7.87 0.70
CA LEU A 127 -17.12 6.67 1.53
C LEU A 127 -18.51 6.61 2.17
N SER A 128 -18.97 5.39 2.50
CA SER A 128 -20.23 5.16 3.19
C SER A 128 -20.18 5.65 4.64
N PRO A 129 -21.14 6.48 5.09
CA PRO A 129 -21.22 6.89 6.49
C PRO A 129 -21.33 5.73 7.48
N GLU A 130 -21.96 4.62 7.06
CA GLU A 130 -22.14 3.42 7.90
C GLU A 130 -20.84 2.62 8.06
N LYS A 131 -19.92 2.72 7.12
CA LYS A 131 -18.65 2.01 7.09
C LYS A 131 -17.44 2.96 7.17
N LYS A 132 -17.65 4.15 7.69
CA LYS A 132 -16.62 5.20 7.76
C LYS A 132 -15.36 4.84 8.55
N GLY A 133 -15.44 3.85 9.47
CA GLY A 133 -14.32 3.54 10.36
C GLY A 133 -13.85 4.77 11.15
N ALA A 134 -12.55 5.07 11.10
CA ALA A 134 -11.93 6.24 11.71
C ALA A 134 -12.10 7.54 10.88
N GLN A 135 -12.77 7.51 9.72
CA GLN A 135 -12.99 8.70 8.89
C GLN A 135 -14.02 9.64 9.54
N LYS A 136 -13.89 10.96 9.32
CA LYS A 136 -14.77 11.98 9.91
C LYS A 136 -16.05 12.14 9.11
N ALA A 137 -17.18 11.74 9.68
CA ALA A 137 -18.48 11.67 8.99
C ALA A 137 -18.92 13.01 8.35
N SER A 138 -18.58 14.17 8.95
CA SER A 138 -18.97 15.48 8.43
C SER A 138 -18.30 15.88 7.12
N TYR A 139 -17.29 15.14 6.67
CA TYR A 139 -16.55 15.41 5.44
C TYR A 139 -16.88 14.39 4.33
N LEU A 140 -17.68 13.38 4.65
CA LEU A 140 -18.11 12.37 3.66
C LEU A 140 -19.16 12.96 2.72
N HIS A 141 -19.04 12.66 1.44
CA HIS A 141 -20.04 13.04 0.43
C HIS A 141 -19.95 12.10 -0.80
N ALA A 142 -20.93 12.20 -1.68
CA ALA A 142 -20.94 11.47 -2.93
C ALA A 142 -19.76 11.85 -3.84
N PRO A 143 -19.33 10.98 -4.78
CA PRO A 143 -18.25 11.27 -5.72
C PRO A 143 -18.48 12.58 -6.47
N ASP A 144 -17.43 13.41 -6.51
CA ASP A 144 -17.39 14.70 -7.21
C ASP A 144 -16.21 14.70 -8.20
N ALA A 145 -16.52 14.52 -9.48
CA ALA A 145 -15.54 14.50 -10.56
C ALA A 145 -14.78 15.83 -10.70
N ALA A 146 -15.43 16.95 -10.41
CA ALA A 146 -14.76 18.26 -10.49
C ALA A 146 -13.75 18.46 -9.36
N MET A 147 -14.10 18.07 -8.14
CA MET A 147 -13.17 18.05 -6.99
C MET A 147 -11.99 17.13 -7.26
N PHE A 148 -12.24 15.90 -7.74
CA PHE A 148 -11.17 14.96 -8.06
C PHE A 148 -10.19 15.53 -9.09
N ARG A 149 -10.67 16.17 -10.17
CA ARG A 149 -9.79 16.81 -11.16
C ARG A 149 -8.94 17.94 -10.58
N ARG A 150 -9.52 18.76 -9.67
CA ARG A 150 -8.75 19.82 -8.99
C ARG A 150 -7.66 19.24 -8.07
N LEU A 151 -7.97 18.21 -7.30
CA LEU A 151 -7.02 17.52 -6.43
C LEU A 151 -5.92 16.80 -7.24
N SER A 152 -6.30 16.14 -8.35
CA SER A 152 -5.33 15.53 -9.25
C SER A 152 -4.38 16.57 -9.84
N ALA A 153 -4.89 17.70 -10.30
CA ALA A 153 -4.05 18.79 -10.80
C ALA A 153 -3.13 19.38 -9.72
N ALA A 154 -3.61 19.54 -8.48
CA ALA A 154 -2.82 20.04 -7.36
C ALA A 154 -1.66 19.11 -6.99
N SER A 155 -1.82 17.81 -7.18
CA SER A 155 -0.77 16.81 -6.96
C SER A 155 0.15 16.58 -8.18
N GLY A 156 -0.02 17.34 -9.27
CA GLY A 156 0.70 17.06 -10.52
C GLY A 156 0.26 15.74 -11.19
N ASN A 157 -0.99 15.33 -11.02
CA ASN A 157 -1.59 14.06 -11.49
C ASN A 157 -0.96 12.81 -10.84
N MET A 158 -0.56 12.92 -9.59
CA MET A 158 0.05 11.82 -8.84
C MET A 158 -0.96 10.95 -8.07
N ILE A 159 -2.27 11.19 -8.15
CA ILE A 159 -3.25 10.27 -7.56
C ILE A 159 -3.25 8.97 -8.37
N ARG A 160 -2.83 7.86 -7.73
CA ARG A 160 -2.74 6.54 -8.34
C ARG A 160 -3.85 5.60 -7.92
N ILE A 161 -4.39 5.79 -6.71
CA ILE A 161 -5.51 5.01 -6.18
C ILE A 161 -6.53 5.96 -5.57
N ILE A 162 -7.81 5.68 -5.77
CA ILE A 162 -8.90 6.32 -5.07
C ILE A 162 -9.83 5.28 -4.47
N THR A 163 -10.09 5.37 -3.17
CA THR A 163 -11.08 4.52 -2.48
C THR A 163 -12.44 5.16 -2.50
N ILE A 164 -13.45 4.42 -2.97
CA ILE A 164 -14.84 4.85 -3.04
C ILE A 164 -15.81 3.76 -2.57
N ALA A 165 -16.98 4.17 -2.07
CA ALA A 165 -18.12 3.33 -1.80
C ALA A 165 -19.02 3.29 -3.06
N PRO A 166 -19.14 2.14 -3.75
CA PRO A 166 -19.81 2.07 -5.05
C PRO A 166 -21.34 2.24 -4.96
N GLU A 167 -21.94 2.08 -3.77
CA GLU A 167 -23.37 2.29 -3.53
C GLU A 167 -23.78 3.77 -3.47
N LEU A 168 -22.82 4.69 -3.38
CA LEU A 168 -23.13 6.12 -3.34
C LEU A 168 -23.65 6.63 -4.68
N PRO A 169 -24.60 7.58 -4.69
CA PRO A 169 -25.10 8.18 -5.91
C PRO A 169 -23.96 8.79 -6.75
N GLY A 170 -23.89 8.46 -8.05
CA GLY A 170 -22.88 8.97 -8.95
C GLY A 170 -21.59 8.13 -9.05
N SER A 171 -21.42 7.11 -8.21
CA SER A 171 -20.21 6.25 -8.22
C SER A 171 -20.01 5.55 -9.56
N ASP A 172 -21.06 5.02 -10.21
CA ASP A 172 -20.96 4.36 -11.52
C ASP A 172 -20.41 5.32 -12.60
N ALA A 173 -20.94 6.54 -12.64
CA ALA A 173 -20.47 7.55 -13.59
C ALA A 173 -19.01 7.95 -13.31
N PHE A 174 -18.65 8.12 -12.05
CA PHE A 174 -17.27 8.42 -11.64
C PHE A 174 -16.30 7.30 -12.02
N ILE A 175 -16.65 6.04 -11.75
CA ILE A 175 -15.84 4.87 -12.12
C ILE A 175 -15.58 4.86 -13.63
N ARG A 176 -16.62 4.96 -14.44
CA ARG A 176 -16.51 4.95 -15.92
C ARG A 176 -15.66 6.08 -16.46
N GLU A 177 -15.70 7.25 -15.82
CA GLU A 177 -14.95 8.41 -16.24
C GLU A 177 -13.46 8.29 -15.94
N PHE A 178 -13.09 7.73 -14.78
CA PHE A 178 -11.70 7.77 -14.29
C PHE A 178 -10.96 6.44 -14.33
N LYS A 179 -11.60 5.33 -14.70
CA LYS A 179 -11.02 3.97 -14.71
C LYS A 179 -9.70 3.82 -15.50
N ASP A 180 -9.46 4.67 -16.48
CA ASP A 180 -8.26 4.63 -17.33
C ASP A 180 -7.19 5.63 -16.85
N THR A 181 -7.41 6.32 -15.73
CA THR A 181 -6.50 7.34 -15.19
C THR A 181 -6.05 7.08 -13.75
N VAL A 182 -6.82 6.31 -13.00
CA VAL A 182 -6.55 5.99 -11.60
C VAL A 182 -7.13 4.62 -11.26
N ALA A 183 -6.44 3.86 -10.40
CA ALA A 183 -7.00 2.63 -9.86
C ALA A 183 -8.20 2.96 -8.96
N ILE A 184 -9.38 2.46 -9.32
CA ILE A 184 -10.60 2.65 -8.54
C ILE A 184 -10.72 1.50 -7.54
N SER A 185 -10.57 1.82 -6.24
CA SER A 185 -10.63 0.87 -5.15
C SER A 185 -12.00 0.90 -4.46
N LEU A 186 -12.60 -0.25 -4.25
CA LEU A 186 -13.84 -0.38 -3.48
C LEU A 186 -13.49 -0.59 -2.00
N GLY A 187 -13.98 0.30 -1.14
CA GLY A 187 -13.72 0.22 0.30
C GLY A 187 -14.65 1.13 1.09
N HIS A 188 -14.67 0.98 2.42
CA HIS A 188 -15.55 1.75 3.31
C HIS A 188 -17.00 1.79 2.80
N SER A 189 -17.58 0.63 2.54
CA SER A 189 -18.78 0.48 1.75
C SER A 189 -19.72 -0.56 2.34
N THR A 190 -21.03 -0.38 2.14
CA THR A 190 -22.09 -1.33 2.46
C THR A 190 -22.57 -2.10 1.23
N ALA A 191 -21.88 -1.99 0.09
CA ALA A 191 -22.32 -2.55 -1.17
C ALA A 191 -22.61 -4.06 -1.09
N SER A 192 -23.74 -4.47 -1.72
CA SER A 192 -24.04 -5.87 -1.97
C SER A 192 -23.08 -6.44 -3.04
N TYR A 193 -23.19 -7.77 -3.25
CA TYR A 193 -22.44 -8.44 -4.31
C TYR A 193 -22.75 -7.81 -5.68
N GLU A 194 -24.01 -7.59 -6.02
CA GLU A 194 -24.45 -7.07 -7.31
C GLU A 194 -23.96 -5.63 -7.54
N ILE A 195 -23.98 -4.79 -6.51
CA ILE A 195 -23.46 -3.41 -6.61
C ILE A 195 -21.96 -3.45 -6.87
N ALA A 196 -21.21 -4.28 -6.15
CA ALA A 196 -19.77 -4.41 -6.33
C ALA A 196 -19.41 -5.04 -7.69
N GLU A 197 -20.15 -6.08 -8.12
CA GLU A 197 -19.98 -6.69 -9.44
C GLU A 197 -20.18 -5.66 -10.57
N ASN A 198 -21.24 -4.84 -10.48
CA ASN A 198 -21.47 -3.75 -11.44
C ASN A 198 -20.34 -2.70 -11.41
N ALA A 199 -19.81 -2.37 -10.24
CA ALA A 199 -18.69 -1.44 -10.12
C ALA A 199 -17.40 -2.00 -10.78
N PHE A 200 -17.09 -3.29 -10.59
CA PHE A 200 -15.98 -3.95 -11.30
C PHE A 200 -16.23 -4.01 -12.81
N ALA A 201 -17.45 -4.31 -13.25
CA ALA A 201 -17.81 -4.26 -14.68
C ALA A 201 -17.73 -2.84 -15.26
N ALA A 202 -17.93 -1.79 -14.46
CA ALA A 202 -17.77 -0.40 -14.85
C ALA A 202 -16.29 0.03 -14.98
N GLY A 203 -15.36 -0.69 -14.30
CA GLY A 203 -13.93 -0.45 -14.37
C GLY A 203 -13.20 -0.31 -13.05
N ALA A 204 -13.87 -0.51 -11.89
CA ALA A 204 -13.16 -0.67 -10.63
C ALA A 204 -12.24 -1.91 -10.71
N ASN A 205 -11.05 -1.83 -10.11
CA ASN A 205 -10.02 -2.85 -10.27
C ASN A 205 -9.24 -3.15 -9.00
N HIS A 206 -9.68 -2.59 -7.86
CA HIS A 206 -8.96 -2.67 -6.58
C HIS A 206 -9.95 -2.80 -5.42
N VAL A 207 -9.51 -3.34 -4.29
CA VAL A 207 -10.25 -3.39 -3.03
C VAL A 207 -9.36 -2.94 -1.90
N THR A 208 -9.80 -1.94 -1.15
CA THR A 208 -9.08 -1.35 -0.02
C THR A 208 -9.21 -2.24 1.20
N HIS A 209 -8.09 -2.52 1.89
CA HIS A 209 -7.95 -3.28 3.15
C HIS A 209 -9.05 -4.35 3.34
N LEU A 210 -9.05 -5.35 2.47
CA LEU A 210 -10.02 -6.44 2.38
C LEU A 210 -10.49 -6.92 3.79
N PHE A 211 -11.79 -7.13 3.98
CA PHE A 211 -12.52 -7.45 5.22
C PHE A 211 -12.76 -6.27 6.17
N ASN A 212 -11.98 -5.19 6.12
CA ASN A 212 -12.13 -4.06 7.01
C ASN A 212 -13.09 -3.02 6.42
N ALA A 213 -13.93 -2.42 7.26
CA ALA A 213 -14.92 -1.42 6.87
C ALA A 213 -15.84 -1.83 5.69
N MET A 214 -16.19 -3.10 5.59
CA MET A 214 -17.13 -3.65 4.59
C MET A 214 -18.01 -4.76 5.20
N PRO A 215 -19.09 -5.22 4.52
CA PRO A 215 -19.84 -6.38 4.95
C PRO A 215 -18.96 -7.64 4.99
N PRO A 216 -19.21 -8.57 5.96
CA PRO A 216 -18.46 -9.82 6.01
C PRO A 216 -18.80 -10.73 4.82
N LEU A 217 -17.87 -11.62 4.44
CA LEU A 217 -18.15 -12.68 3.47
C LEU A 217 -19.16 -13.67 4.07
N HIS A 218 -20.43 -13.49 3.73
CA HIS A 218 -21.50 -14.38 4.18
C HIS A 218 -21.92 -15.33 3.05
N HIS A 219 -22.24 -16.58 3.39
CA HIS A 219 -22.51 -17.64 2.41
C HIS A 219 -23.74 -17.44 1.50
N ARG A 220 -24.59 -16.46 1.77
CA ARG A 220 -25.74 -16.05 0.94
C ARG A 220 -25.71 -14.59 0.54
N ASP A 221 -24.78 -13.82 1.09
CA ASP A 221 -24.59 -12.39 0.83
C ASP A 221 -23.08 -12.08 0.88
N PRO A 222 -22.35 -12.45 -0.17
CA PRO A 222 -20.88 -12.42 -0.15
C PRO A 222 -20.31 -11.01 -0.29
N GLY A 223 -21.11 -9.99 -0.59
CA GLY A 223 -20.73 -8.60 -0.65
C GLY A 223 -19.56 -8.30 -1.59
N ILE A 224 -18.83 -7.22 -1.29
CA ILE A 224 -17.64 -6.80 -2.06
C ILE A 224 -16.58 -7.91 -2.13
N ILE A 225 -16.39 -8.66 -1.03
CA ILE A 225 -15.36 -9.69 -0.95
C ILE A 225 -15.61 -10.78 -1.98
N GLY A 226 -16.86 -11.26 -2.11
CA GLY A 226 -17.25 -12.27 -3.10
C GLY A 226 -17.13 -11.73 -4.53
N ALA A 227 -17.67 -10.54 -4.79
CA ALA A 227 -17.59 -9.93 -6.11
C ALA A 227 -16.14 -9.69 -6.58
N ALA A 228 -15.26 -9.26 -5.67
CA ALA A 228 -13.83 -9.09 -5.97
C ALA A 228 -13.12 -10.43 -6.21
N ALA A 229 -13.47 -11.48 -5.47
CA ALA A 229 -12.90 -12.81 -5.68
C ALA A 229 -13.25 -13.35 -7.07
N ASP A 230 -14.48 -13.15 -7.52
CA ASP A 230 -14.98 -13.57 -8.83
C ASP A 230 -14.48 -12.68 -9.99
N CYS A 231 -14.03 -11.45 -9.70
CA CYS A 231 -13.50 -10.53 -10.69
C CYS A 231 -11.99 -10.79 -10.93
N PRO A 232 -11.55 -11.29 -12.12
CA PRO A 232 -10.17 -11.73 -12.33
C PRO A 232 -9.15 -10.59 -12.37
N HIS A 233 -9.58 -9.34 -12.60
CA HIS A 233 -8.71 -8.18 -12.65
C HIS A 233 -8.71 -7.37 -11.33
N ALA A 234 -9.56 -7.68 -10.37
CA ALA A 234 -9.58 -6.99 -9.08
C ALA A 234 -8.39 -7.43 -8.21
N MET A 235 -7.58 -6.47 -7.80
CA MET A 235 -6.51 -6.65 -6.82
C MET A 235 -7.02 -6.29 -5.43
N ALA A 236 -6.52 -6.94 -4.38
CA ALA A 236 -7.05 -6.78 -3.03
C ALA A 236 -5.93 -6.52 -2.02
N GLU A 237 -6.03 -5.40 -1.34
CA GLU A 237 -5.15 -5.05 -0.22
C GLU A 237 -5.50 -5.89 1.02
N ILE A 238 -4.49 -6.25 1.81
CA ILE A 238 -4.67 -6.95 3.07
C ILE A 238 -3.63 -6.52 4.11
N ILE A 239 -4.09 -6.29 5.36
CA ILE A 239 -3.23 -5.93 6.49
C ILE A 239 -2.82 -7.22 7.22
N CYS A 240 -1.53 -7.54 7.19
CA CYS A 240 -1.00 -8.78 7.82
C CYS A 240 -0.32 -8.50 9.16
N ASP A 241 -0.92 -7.67 10.02
CA ASP A 241 -0.38 -7.36 11.36
C ASP A 241 -0.74 -8.40 12.42
N GLY A 242 -1.67 -9.32 12.14
CA GLY A 242 -2.19 -10.33 13.07
C GLY A 242 -3.20 -9.79 14.08
N ILE A 243 -3.62 -8.52 13.92
CA ILE A 243 -4.62 -7.83 14.75
C ILE A 243 -5.91 -7.63 13.95
N HIS A 244 -5.80 -7.01 12.77
CA HIS A 244 -6.96 -6.75 11.89
C HIS A 244 -7.58 -8.03 11.37
N ILE A 245 -6.78 -9.02 11.01
CA ILE A 245 -7.24 -10.22 10.35
C ILE A 245 -6.58 -11.46 10.97
N HIS A 246 -7.40 -12.45 11.30
CA HIS A 246 -6.92 -13.73 11.82
C HIS A 246 -6.06 -14.46 10.77
N PRO A 247 -4.93 -15.10 11.14
CA PRO A 247 -4.04 -15.79 10.19
C PRO A 247 -4.72 -16.81 9.27
N SER A 248 -5.76 -17.51 9.76
CA SER A 248 -6.56 -18.44 8.92
C SER A 248 -7.28 -17.71 7.79
N VAL A 249 -7.82 -16.51 8.05
CA VAL A 249 -8.53 -15.69 7.05
C VAL A 249 -7.55 -15.17 6.02
N ILE A 250 -6.34 -14.74 6.44
CA ILE A 250 -5.26 -14.32 5.53
C ILE A 250 -4.92 -15.45 4.56
N ARG A 251 -4.70 -16.68 5.05
CA ARG A 251 -4.44 -17.84 4.15
C ARG A 251 -5.58 -18.11 3.18
N ASN A 252 -6.84 -17.94 3.62
CA ASN A 252 -8.00 -18.14 2.75
C ASN A 252 -8.12 -17.02 1.71
N ALA A 253 -7.78 -15.77 2.05
CA ALA A 253 -7.73 -14.68 1.09
C ALA A 253 -6.73 -14.98 -0.04
N PHE A 254 -5.51 -15.41 0.28
CA PHE A 254 -4.53 -15.81 -0.73
C PHE A 254 -5.00 -16.98 -1.60
N ARG A 255 -5.80 -17.93 -1.06
CA ARG A 255 -6.40 -19.01 -1.87
C ARG A 255 -7.50 -18.50 -2.79
N MET A 256 -8.32 -17.55 -2.34
CA MET A 256 -9.41 -16.96 -3.12
C MET A 256 -8.91 -16.07 -4.26
N PHE A 257 -7.94 -15.20 -3.96
CA PHE A 257 -7.46 -14.21 -4.93
C PHE A 257 -6.25 -14.71 -5.74
N GLY A 258 -5.57 -15.75 -5.26
CA GLY A 258 -4.30 -16.21 -5.85
C GLY A 258 -3.13 -15.28 -5.53
N ASN A 259 -1.93 -15.67 -5.99
CA ASN A 259 -0.69 -14.98 -5.65
C ASN A 259 -0.48 -13.65 -6.39
N ASP A 260 -1.20 -13.44 -7.50
CA ASP A 260 -1.00 -12.31 -8.41
C ASP A 260 -1.91 -11.11 -8.12
N ARG A 261 -2.92 -11.31 -7.24
CA ARG A 261 -3.93 -10.27 -6.95
C ARG A 261 -3.91 -9.79 -5.49
N MET A 262 -3.19 -10.47 -4.59
CA MET A 262 -3.05 -10.02 -3.20
C MET A 262 -1.97 -8.95 -3.07
N ILE A 263 -2.28 -7.88 -2.35
CA ILE A 263 -1.38 -6.77 -2.03
C ILE A 263 -1.25 -6.67 -0.52
N LEU A 264 -0.04 -6.79 0.01
CA LEU A 264 0.21 -6.45 1.41
C LEU A 264 0.33 -4.93 1.54
N ILE A 265 -0.35 -4.40 2.55
CA ILE A 265 -0.28 -2.99 2.94
C ILE A 265 0.00 -2.89 4.44
N SER A 266 0.50 -1.74 4.88
CA SER A 266 0.62 -1.46 6.30
C SER A 266 -0.66 -0.86 6.89
N ASP A 267 -1.32 0.02 6.17
CA ASP A 267 -2.35 0.91 6.70
C ASP A 267 -1.87 1.63 7.98
N ALA A 268 -0.57 1.96 7.99
CA ALA A 268 0.09 2.53 9.15
C ALA A 268 -0.36 3.97 9.40
N MET A 269 -0.52 4.31 10.67
CA MET A 269 -0.88 5.65 11.10
C MET A 269 0.25 6.30 11.91
N ARG A 270 0.12 7.60 12.23
CA ARG A 270 1.19 8.40 12.86
C ARG A 270 1.84 7.78 14.10
N ALA A 271 1.15 6.88 14.83
CA ALA A 271 1.71 6.18 15.99
C ALA A 271 2.70 5.05 15.63
N THR A 272 2.83 4.72 14.34
CA THR A 272 3.81 3.72 13.87
C THR A 272 5.24 4.19 14.15
N GLY A 273 6.04 3.33 14.76
CA GLY A 273 7.41 3.67 15.19
C GLY A 273 7.49 4.57 16.43
N MET A 274 6.37 4.79 17.15
CA MET A 274 6.30 5.57 18.37
C MET A 274 6.03 4.68 19.58
N GLU A 275 6.23 5.22 20.80
CA GLU A 275 5.89 4.58 22.06
C GLU A 275 4.37 4.45 22.25
N ASP A 276 3.93 3.69 23.27
CA ASP A 276 2.52 3.62 23.66
C ASP A 276 2.05 4.99 24.15
N GLY A 277 0.83 5.39 23.76
CA GLY A 277 0.33 6.72 24.08
C GLY A 277 -0.93 7.11 23.32
N GLU A 278 -1.29 8.40 23.47
CA GLU A 278 -2.40 9.01 22.75
C GLU A 278 -1.89 9.73 21.50
N TYR A 279 -2.56 9.48 20.39
CA TYR A 279 -2.27 10.04 19.07
C TYR A 279 -3.57 10.52 18.42
N GLU A 280 -3.52 10.85 17.15
CA GLU A 280 -4.66 11.29 16.36
C GLU A 280 -4.67 10.62 14.99
N LEU A 281 -5.85 10.38 14.45
CA LEU A 281 -6.07 9.99 13.05
C LEU A 281 -7.30 10.72 12.52
N GLY A 282 -7.12 11.53 11.47
CA GLY A 282 -8.21 12.28 10.85
C GLY A 282 -8.96 13.22 11.81
N GLY A 283 -8.30 13.82 12.79
CA GLY A 283 -8.88 14.69 13.81
C GLY A 283 -9.56 13.93 14.96
N GLN A 284 -9.39 12.60 15.06
CA GLN A 284 -9.96 11.79 16.13
C GLN A 284 -8.86 11.21 17.04
N PRO A 285 -9.03 11.25 18.39
CA PRO A 285 -8.05 10.72 19.31
C PRO A 285 -7.97 9.20 19.21
N VAL A 286 -6.74 8.68 19.12
CA VAL A 286 -6.41 7.26 19.01
C VAL A 286 -5.49 6.86 20.17
N ILE A 287 -5.73 5.72 20.78
CA ILE A 287 -4.89 5.14 21.83
C ILE A 287 -4.10 3.99 21.24
N LYS A 288 -2.75 4.09 21.28
CA LYS A 288 -1.84 3.00 20.89
C LYS A 288 -1.41 2.23 22.14
N LYS A 289 -1.54 0.90 22.07
CA LYS A 289 -0.98 -0.05 23.04
C LYS A 289 -0.32 -1.21 22.30
N GLY A 290 0.99 -1.30 22.37
CA GLY A 290 1.77 -2.23 21.57
C GLY A 290 1.54 -1.99 20.07
N ARG A 291 1.01 -2.98 19.36
CA ARG A 291 0.71 -2.90 17.93
C ARG A 291 -0.75 -2.53 17.62
N LEU A 292 -1.59 -2.41 18.65
CA LEU A 292 -3.02 -2.08 18.51
C LEU A 292 -3.22 -0.57 18.65
N ALA A 293 -3.92 0.05 17.70
CA ALA A 293 -4.36 1.43 17.70
C ALA A 293 -5.90 1.47 17.62
N THR A 294 -6.57 2.16 18.57
CA THR A 294 -8.03 2.21 18.61
C THR A 294 -8.56 3.60 18.93
N LEU A 295 -9.74 3.90 18.41
CA LEU A 295 -10.58 4.99 18.92
C LEU A 295 -11.06 4.67 20.35
N LYS A 296 -11.64 5.67 21.03
CA LYS A 296 -12.18 5.51 22.40
C LYS A 296 -13.30 4.46 22.51
N ASP A 297 -14.04 4.22 21.45
CA ASP A 297 -15.11 3.21 21.38
C ASP A 297 -14.63 1.80 21.07
N GLY A 298 -13.30 1.61 20.89
CA GLY A 298 -12.68 0.33 20.58
C GLY A 298 -12.55 0.04 19.08
N THR A 299 -13.03 0.91 18.20
CA THR A 299 -12.85 0.76 16.75
C THR A 299 -11.34 0.81 16.42
N ILE A 300 -10.83 -0.16 15.68
CA ILE A 300 -9.44 -0.16 15.18
C ILE A 300 -9.29 1.01 14.21
N ALA A 301 -8.20 1.75 14.33
CA ALA A 301 -7.95 3.02 13.63
C ALA A 301 -6.58 3.00 12.95
N GLY A 302 -6.51 2.45 11.75
CA GLY A 302 -5.25 2.15 11.07
C GLY A 302 -4.40 1.15 11.84
N SER A 303 -3.19 0.91 11.41
CA SER A 303 -2.25 0.04 12.10
C SER A 303 -1.11 0.82 12.78
N ALA A 304 -0.42 0.17 13.72
CA ALA A 304 0.83 0.67 14.30
C ALA A 304 2.01 -0.24 13.90
N THR A 305 1.95 -0.81 12.69
CA THR A 305 2.97 -1.68 12.09
C THR A 305 3.56 -1.05 10.82
N ASN A 306 4.54 -1.70 10.19
CA ASN A 306 5.08 -1.33 8.88
C ASN A 306 4.94 -2.50 7.90
N LEU A 307 5.12 -2.25 6.61
CA LEU A 307 4.92 -3.25 5.56
C LEU A 307 5.92 -4.43 5.67
N PHE A 308 7.15 -4.17 6.11
CA PHE A 308 8.14 -5.24 6.30
C PHE A 308 7.70 -6.24 7.38
N ASP A 309 7.16 -5.75 8.50
CA ASP A 309 6.58 -6.60 9.53
C ASP A 309 5.34 -7.34 9.03
N CYS A 310 4.49 -6.70 8.21
CA CYS A 310 3.35 -7.37 7.54
C CYS A 310 3.82 -8.51 6.64
N MET A 311 4.89 -8.32 5.86
CA MET A 311 5.48 -9.36 5.01
C MET A 311 6.03 -10.53 5.87
N LYS A 312 6.79 -10.24 6.94
CA LYS A 312 7.30 -11.28 7.86
C LYS A 312 6.15 -12.05 8.52
N ASN A 313 5.12 -11.36 8.98
CA ASN A 313 3.94 -11.97 9.57
C ASN A 313 3.21 -12.87 8.56
N ALA A 314 3.06 -12.44 7.29
CA ALA A 314 2.45 -13.27 6.25
C ALA A 314 3.20 -14.62 6.11
N VAL A 315 4.53 -14.60 6.13
CA VAL A 315 5.36 -15.82 6.11
C VAL A 315 5.11 -16.67 7.37
N GLN A 316 5.10 -16.07 8.56
CA GLN A 316 4.80 -16.76 9.82
C GLN A 316 3.39 -17.36 9.84
N PHE A 317 2.44 -16.74 9.15
CA PHE A 317 1.06 -17.23 9.02
C PHE A 317 0.91 -18.33 7.96
N GLY A 318 2.00 -18.70 7.27
CA GLY A 318 2.07 -19.82 6.34
C GLY A 318 1.92 -19.45 4.87
N ILE A 319 2.11 -18.18 4.51
CA ILE A 319 2.27 -17.77 3.11
C ILE A 319 3.73 -18.03 2.69
N PRO A 320 4.01 -18.70 1.55
CA PRO A 320 5.37 -18.90 1.07
C PRO A 320 6.13 -17.58 0.92
N LEU A 321 7.41 -17.54 1.31
CA LEU A 321 8.23 -16.31 1.29
C LEU A 321 8.17 -15.59 -0.06
N GLY A 322 8.37 -16.29 -1.17
CA GLY A 322 8.37 -15.66 -2.49
C GLY A 322 7.01 -15.08 -2.89
N VAL A 323 5.90 -15.62 -2.34
CA VAL A 323 4.55 -15.07 -2.52
C VAL A 323 4.34 -13.84 -1.65
N ALA A 324 4.81 -13.86 -0.39
CA ALA A 324 4.75 -12.70 0.50
C ALA A 324 5.57 -11.53 -0.06
N VAL A 325 6.77 -11.79 -0.60
CA VAL A 325 7.58 -10.80 -1.32
C VAL A 325 6.80 -10.24 -2.50
N LYS A 326 6.20 -11.09 -3.36
CA LYS A 326 5.41 -10.65 -4.52
C LYS A 326 4.27 -9.70 -4.11
N ALA A 327 3.55 -10.07 -3.05
CA ALA A 327 2.44 -9.29 -2.53
C ALA A 327 2.86 -7.96 -1.88
N ALA A 328 4.13 -7.82 -1.46
CA ALA A 328 4.69 -6.60 -0.88
C ALA A 328 5.53 -5.77 -1.86
N THR A 329 5.72 -6.21 -3.11
CA THR A 329 6.60 -5.56 -4.10
C THR A 329 5.94 -5.43 -5.47
N CYS A 330 5.93 -6.50 -6.26
CA CYS A 330 5.47 -6.54 -7.65
C CYS A 330 3.96 -6.24 -7.76
N ASN A 331 3.12 -6.86 -6.92
CA ASN A 331 1.67 -6.68 -7.00
C ASN A 331 1.24 -5.24 -6.68
N PRO A 332 1.68 -4.59 -5.57
CA PRO A 332 1.36 -3.19 -5.34
C PRO A 332 1.91 -2.26 -6.43
N ALA A 333 3.12 -2.48 -6.93
CA ALA A 333 3.67 -1.71 -8.04
C ALA A 333 2.82 -1.85 -9.33
N LYS A 334 2.31 -3.06 -9.61
CA LYS A 334 1.41 -3.32 -10.73
C LYS A 334 0.07 -2.61 -10.58
N SER A 335 -0.49 -2.55 -9.37
CA SER A 335 -1.79 -1.93 -9.11
C SER A 335 -1.81 -0.43 -9.35
N ILE A 336 -0.63 0.22 -9.33
CA ILE A 336 -0.43 1.65 -9.58
C ILE A 336 0.29 1.92 -10.91
N GLU A 337 0.40 0.90 -11.79
CA GLU A 337 1.04 0.97 -13.12
C GLU A 337 2.52 1.38 -13.10
N CYS A 338 3.25 1.07 -12.02
CA CYS A 338 4.66 1.40 -11.84
C CYS A 338 5.59 0.16 -11.87
N SER A 339 5.11 -1.02 -12.27
CA SER A 339 5.86 -2.29 -12.19
C SER A 339 7.13 -2.38 -13.05
N GLN A 340 7.32 -1.45 -14.01
CA GLN A 340 8.56 -1.35 -14.79
C GLN A 340 9.67 -0.61 -14.04
N GLU A 341 9.31 0.21 -13.03
CA GLU A 341 10.23 1.11 -12.32
C GLU A 341 10.54 0.62 -10.90
N ILE A 342 9.55 0.09 -10.19
CA ILE A 342 9.65 -0.28 -8.76
C ILE A 342 9.07 -1.68 -8.50
N GLY A 343 9.45 -2.26 -7.35
CA GLY A 343 8.92 -3.56 -6.90
C GLY A 343 9.40 -4.75 -7.73
N THR A 344 10.45 -4.59 -8.54
CA THR A 344 11.03 -5.60 -9.43
C THR A 344 12.56 -5.51 -9.43
N LEU A 345 13.23 -6.59 -9.86
CA LEU A 345 14.67 -6.64 -10.12
C LEU A 345 14.97 -6.76 -11.63
N ALA A 346 14.06 -6.33 -12.47
CA ALA A 346 14.23 -6.32 -13.92
C ALA A 346 15.24 -5.26 -14.35
N VAL A 347 15.96 -5.52 -15.45
CA VAL A 347 16.88 -4.56 -16.04
C VAL A 347 16.14 -3.27 -16.41
N GLY A 348 16.71 -2.13 -16.06
CA GLY A 348 16.14 -0.79 -16.25
C GLY A 348 15.35 -0.27 -15.06
N ALA A 349 14.86 -1.12 -14.16
CA ALA A 349 14.16 -0.69 -12.93
C ALA A 349 15.10 0.02 -11.95
N ARG A 350 14.56 0.75 -10.99
CA ARG A 350 15.30 1.31 -9.86
C ARG A 350 16.02 0.19 -9.11
N ALA A 351 17.25 0.44 -8.69
CA ALA A 351 18.04 -0.55 -7.95
C ALA A 351 17.68 -0.54 -6.44
N ASP A 352 16.40 -0.50 -6.13
CA ASP A 352 15.88 -0.60 -4.78
C ASP A 352 15.90 -2.08 -4.35
N ILE A 353 16.89 -2.46 -3.55
CA ILE A 353 17.19 -3.87 -3.24
C ILE A 353 17.29 -4.06 -1.74
N LEU A 354 16.62 -5.08 -1.21
CA LEU A 354 16.80 -5.55 0.16
C LEU A 354 17.60 -6.84 0.19
N LEU A 355 18.60 -6.88 1.07
CA LEU A 355 19.36 -8.07 1.40
C LEU A 355 18.89 -8.55 2.78
N LEU A 356 18.33 -9.75 2.84
CA LEU A 356 17.79 -10.33 4.07
C LEU A 356 18.59 -11.58 4.46
N ASP A 357 18.80 -11.77 5.75
CA ASP A 357 19.33 -13.03 6.27
C ASP A 357 18.26 -14.15 6.28
N GLN A 358 18.65 -15.35 6.74
CA GLN A 358 17.74 -16.51 6.77
C GLN A 358 16.60 -16.34 7.80
N ASP A 359 16.74 -15.44 8.76
CA ASP A 359 15.72 -15.09 9.77
C ASP A 359 14.85 -13.90 9.30
N LEU A 360 15.03 -13.48 8.05
CA LEU A 360 14.38 -12.33 7.43
C LEU A 360 14.66 -11.01 8.17
N ASN A 361 15.89 -10.80 8.64
CA ASN A 361 16.33 -9.48 9.10
C ASN A 361 16.99 -8.73 7.95
N ILE A 362 16.77 -7.42 7.89
CA ILE A 362 17.42 -6.57 6.89
C ILE A 362 18.92 -6.48 7.22
N VAL A 363 19.75 -6.97 6.30
CA VAL A 363 21.21 -6.86 6.38
C VAL A 363 21.66 -5.57 5.69
N LYS A 364 21.02 -5.22 4.57
CA LYS A 364 21.35 -4.01 3.81
C LYS A 364 20.17 -3.59 2.93
N ILE A 365 20.05 -2.27 2.75
CA ILE A 365 19.20 -1.61 1.77
C ILE A 365 20.13 -0.91 0.77
N LEU A 366 19.90 -1.14 -0.51
CA LEU A 366 20.65 -0.52 -1.62
C LEU A 366 19.71 0.35 -2.42
#